data_55a92ca8d6f8127b7d6ef2e7af6b1290
#
_entry.id   55a92ca8d6f8127b7d6ef2e7af6b1290
#
_cell.length_a   1.000
_cell.length_b   1.000
_cell.length_c   1.000
_cell.angle_alpha   90.00
_cell.angle_beta   90.00
_cell.angle_gamma   90.00
#
_symmetry.space_group_name_H-M   'P 1'
#
loop_
_entity.id
_entity.type
_entity.pdbx_description
1 polymer ?
#
loop_
_entity_poly.entity_id
_entity_poly.type
_entity_poly.pdbx_seq_one_letter_code
_entity_poly.pdbx_strand_id
1 'polypeptide(L)'
;VLVVSEEVREALVAGRPVVALESTIIAHGLPRPRNLRVAHELEELVREGGATPATIAVLDGQPHVGLDKDQLERIAQEDGIRKLGHRDLPLAVASGASGATTVSATALLASLAGVRVFATGGLGGVHREWTVTQDESADLGLLARTRITVVCAGVKSILDVPATLQRLETLGVSVAGYGTDRFPGFYLSDSGHPVDWRLETPEEVAAVMRAQTSLRGPASALIVANPVPEEEQLDPALHARVLADALRACEERGVTGQAVTPFLLDHLVRHTDGASLAANLAAVRGNVRLAARIAAVWAGA
;
A
#
# COMPACT_ATOMS: atom_id res chain seq x y z
N VAL A 1 -5.05 -16.10 -16.83
CA VAL A 1 -6.20 -15.17 -17.00
C VAL A 1 -6.50 -14.56 -15.65
N LEU A 2 -6.72 -13.24 -15.59
CA LEU A 2 -7.11 -12.54 -14.35
C LEU A 2 -8.50 -13.02 -13.91
N VAL A 3 -8.61 -13.46 -12.68
CA VAL A 3 -9.87 -13.87 -12.05
C VAL A 3 -10.38 -12.70 -11.22
N VAL A 4 -11.59 -12.23 -11.52
CA VAL A 4 -12.28 -11.21 -10.73
C VAL A 4 -13.44 -11.89 -10.02
N SER A 5 -13.52 -11.77 -8.70
CA SER A 5 -14.60 -12.37 -7.93
C SER A 5 -15.98 -11.88 -8.40
N GLU A 6 -17.01 -12.67 -8.20
CA GLU A 6 -18.36 -12.30 -8.64
C GLU A 6 -18.84 -11.01 -7.98
N GLU A 7 -18.61 -10.85 -6.68
CA GLU A 7 -18.96 -9.65 -5.91
C GLU A 7 -18.28 -8.40 -6.50
N VAL A 8 -16.97 -8.45 -6.78
CA VAL A 8 -16.23 -7.34 -7.38
C VAL A 8 -16.70 -7.04 -8.79
N ARG A 9 -16.90 -8.07 -9.62
CA ARG A 9 -17.37 -7.92 -11.00
C ARG A 9 -18.75 -7.28 -11.06
N GLU A 10 -19.69 -7.73 -10.23
CA GLU A 10 -21.03 -7.15 -10.15
C GLU A 10 -20.99 -5.69 -9.65
N ALA A 11 -20.14 -5.40 -8.67
CA ALA A 11 -19.95 -4.03 -8.19
C ALA A 11 -19.44 -3.11 -9.31
N LEU A 12 -18.42 -3.53 -10.06
CA LEU A 12 -17.85 -2.75 -11.16
C LEU A 12 -18.85 -2.54 -12.31
N VAL A 13 -19.58 -3.59 -12.70
CA VAL A 13 -20.61 -3.50 -13.76
C VAL A 13 -21.75 -2.57 -13.36
N ALA A 14 -22.13 -2.61 -12.10
CA ALA A 14 -23.20 -1.73 -11.56
C ALA A 14 -22.72 -0.31 -11.21
N GLY A 15 -21.45 0.02 -11.47
CA GLY A 15 -20.86 1.32 -11.09
C GLY A 15 -20.79 1.53 -9.58
N ARG A 16 -20.82 0.45 -8.78
CA ARG A 16 -20.69 0.54 -7.31
C ARG A 16 -19.21 0.70 -6.91
N PRO A 17 -18.95 1.34 -5.74
CA PRO A 17 -17.59 1.59 -5.28
C PRO A 17 -16.85 0.29 -4.95
N VAL A 18 -15.56 0.23 -5.36
CA VAL A 18 -14.66 -0.90 -5.07
C VAL A 18 -13.33 -0.35 -4.56
N VAL A 19 -12.77 -0.97 -3.52
CA VAL A 19 -11.44 -0.66 -2.97
C VAL A 19 -10.57 -1.89 -3.03
N ALA A 20 -9.42 -1.76 -3.71
CA ALA A 20 -8.38 -2.78 -3.72
C ALA A 20 -7.59 -2.78 -2.40
N LEU A 21 -7.21 -3.97 -1.95
CA LEU A 21 -6.34 -4.20 -0.78
C LEU A 21 -5.17 -5.10 -1.17
N GLU A 22 -3.96 -4.77 -0.72
CA GLU A 22 -2.80 -5.64 -0.89
C GLU A 22 -2.87 -6.85 0.07
N SER A 23 -2.14 -7.90 -0.26
CA SER A 23 -2.06 -9.09 0.60
C SER A 23 -0.68 -9.30 1.27
N THR A 24 0.34 -8.51 0.89
CA THR A 24 1.66 -8.63 1.53
C THR A 24 1.62 -8.33 3.03
N ILE A 25 0.81 -7.36 3.47
CA ILE A 25 0.64 -7.08 4.89
C ILE A 25 0.08 -8.30 5.65
N ILE A 26 -0.80 -9.07 4.99
CA ILE A 26 -1.41 -10.27 5.58
C ILE A 26 -0.39 -11.40 5.68
N ALA A 27 0.30 -11.73 4.57
CA ALA A 27 1.19 -12.88 4.50
C ALA A 27 2.54 -12.66 5.21
N HIS A 28 3.07 -11.42 5.18
CA HIS A 28 4.45 -11.11 5.58
C HIS A 28 4.58 -9.96 6.58
N GLY A 29 3.53 -9.17 6.79
CA GLY A 29 3.60 -7.98 7.63
C GLY A 29 3.06 -8.16 9.05
N LEU A 30 2.33 -9.23 9.32
CA LEU A 30 1.63 -9.47 10.58
C LEU A 30 1.87 -10.89 11.09
N PRO A 31 1.98 -11.08 12.43
CA PRO A 31 2.12 -12.41 13.01
C PRO A 31 0.81 -13.22 12.92
N ARG A 32 0.93 -14.53 12.68
CA ARG A 32 -0.19 -15.48 12.81
C ARG A 32 -0.59 -15.66 14.27
N PRO A 33 -1.87 -15.83 14.61
CA PRO A 33 -3.07 -15.81 13.75
C PRO A 33 -3.70 -14.42 13.62
N ARG A 34 -3.04 -13.35 14.10
CA ARG A 34 -3.56 -11.97 14.07
C ARG A 34 -3.76 -11.46 12.64
N ASN A 35 -2.91 -11.89 11.71
CA ASN A 35 -2.94 -11.50 10.30
C ASN A 35 -4.30 -11.77 9.64
N LEU A 36 -4.88 -12.96 9.80
CA LEU A 36 -6.19 -13.30 9.23
C LEU A 36 -7.32 -12.45 9.82
N ARG A 37 -7.28 -12.21 11.15
CA ARG A 37 -8.28 -11.34 11.80
C ARG A 37 -8.22 -9.91 11.26
N VAL A 38 -7.00 -9.39 11.05
CA VAL A 38 -6.82 -8.06 10.47
C VAL A 38 -7.28 -8.04 9.02
N ALA A 39 -7.03 -9.08 8.23
CA ALA A 39 -7.52 -9.16 6.86
C ALA A 39 -9.04 -9.03 6.78
N HIS A 40 -9.77 -9.81 7.59
CA HIS A 40 -11.24 -9.69 7.68
C HIS A 40 -11.69 -8.32 8.18
N GLU A 41 -11.01 -7.76 9.19
CA GLU A 41 -11.30 -6.42 9.71
C GLU A 41 -11.17 -5.35 8.62
N LEU A 42 -10.10 -5.40 7.81
CA LEU A 42 -9.88 -4.41 6.74
C LEU A 42 -10.96 -4.51 5.65
N GLU A 43 -11.37 -5.72 5.27
CA GLU A 43 -12.49 -5.90 4.33
C GLU A 43 -13.81 -5.37 4.90
N GLU A 44 -14.06 -5.61 6.20
CA GLU A 44 -15.27 -5.10 6.86
C GLU A 44 -15.27 -3.57 6.92
N LEU A 45 -14.15 -2.93 7.21
CA LEU A 45 -14.02 -1.47 7.15
C LEU A 45 -14.32 -0.89 5.76
N VAL A 46 -13.97 -1.60 4.70
CA VAL A 46 -14.38 -1.21 3.32
C VAL A 46 -15.89 -1.30 3.17
N ARG A 47 -16.52 -2.38 3.66
CA ARG A 47 -17.98 -2.60 3.58
C ARG A 47 -18.76 -1.58 4.41
N GLU A 48 -18.29 -1.28 5.63
CA GLU A 48 -18.85 -0.23 6.49
C GLU A 48 -18.82 1.15 5.81
N GLY A 49 -17.78 1.41 5.00
CA GLY A 49 -17.67 2.61 4.18
C GLY A 49 -18.52 2.60 2.91
N GLY A 50 -19.35 1.56 2.70
CA GLY A 50 -20.25 1.43 1.54
C GLY A 50 -19.58 0.97 0.26
N ALA A 51 -18.35 0.43 0.31
CA ALA A 51 -17.63 -0.06 -0.83
C ALA A 51 -17.45 -1.59 -0.79
N THR A 52 -17.14 -2.18 -1.94
CA THR A 52 -16.83 -3.60 -2.07
C THR A 52 -15.32 -3.80 -1.91
N PRO A 53 -14.85 -4.64 -0.98
CA PRO A 53 -13.43 -4.94 -0.85
C PRO A 53 -12.96 -5.86 -1.98
N ALA A 54 -11.76 -5.62 -2.47
CA ALA A 54 -11.08 -6.43 -3.45
C ALA A 54 -9.65 -6.73 -2.99
N THR A 55 -9.48 -7.68 -2.06
CA THR A 55 -8.16 -8.17 -1.68
C THR A 55 -7.54 -8.92 -2.84
N ILE A 56 -6.28 -8.65 -3.18
CA ILE A 56 -5.61 -9.12 -4.39
C ILE A 56 -4.44 -10.05 -4.03
N ALA A 57 -4.37 -11.20 -4.68
CA ALA A 57 -3.29 -12.16 -4.55
C ALA A 57 -3.15 -13.02 -5.82
N VAL A 58 -2.10 -13.83 -5.88
CA VAL A 58 -1.94 -14.91 -6.87
C VAL A 58 -2.04 -16.24 -6.14
N LEU A 59 -2.92 -17.12 -6.59
CA LEU A 59 -3.11 -18.46 -6.05
C LEU A 59 -2.94 -19.48 -7.18
N ASP A 60 -2.05 -20.44 -6.99
CA ASP A 60 -1.77 -21.52 -7.95
C ASP A 60 -1.54 -20.99 -9.40
N GLY A 61 -0.79 -19.87 -9.49
CA GLY A 61 -0.51 -19.18 -10.75
C GLY A 61 -1.67 -18.36 -11.32
N GLN A 62 -2.78 -18.23 -10.61
CA GLN A 62 -3.92 -17.41 -11.04
C GLN A 62 -3.99 -16.11 -10.24
N PRO A 63 -3.87 -14.94 -10.89
CA PRO A 63 -4.12 -13.65 -10.26
C PRO A 63 -5.62 -13.47 -9.95
N HIS A 64 -5.94 -13.15 -8.69
CA HIS A 64 -7.28 -12.91 -8.19
C HIS A 64 -7.44 -11.46 -7.76
N VAL A 65 -8.58 -10.84 -8.11
CA VAL A 65 -9.07 -9.55 -7.63
C VAL A 65 -10.39 -9.77 -6.89
N GLY A 66 -10.33 -9.66 -5.58
CA GLY A 66 -11.36 -10.14 -4.67
C GLY A 66 -11.11 -11.62 -4.30
N LEU A 67 -10.74 -11.86 -3.05
CA LEU A 67 -10.56 -13.20 -2.49
C LEU A 67 -11.85 -13.61 -1.75
N ASP A 68 -12.21 -14.89 -1.85
CA ASP A 68 -13.16 -15.48 -0.93
C ASP A 68 -12.50 -15.82 0.42
N LYS A 69 -13.29 -16.31 1.38
CA LYS A 69 -12.80 -16.59 2.74
C LYS A 69 -11.70 -17.65 2.77
N ASP A 70 -11.84 -18.71 1.97
CA ASP A 70 -10.89 -19.81 1.92
C ASP A 70 -9.58 -19.35 1.26
N GLN A 71 -9.67 -18.55 0.21
CA GLN A 71 -8.52 -17.94 -0.46
C GLN A 71 -7.77 -16.96 0.46
N LEU A 72 -8.51 -16.16 1.22
CA LEU A 72 -7.93 -15.22 2.18
C LEU A 72 -7.22 -15.97 3.31
N GLU A 73 -7.81 -17.07 3.80
CA GLU A 73 -7.19 -17.95 4.80
C GLU A 73 -5.93 -18.60 4.26
N ARG A 74 -5.93 -19.08 3.02
CA ARG A 74 -4.73 -19.63 2.36
C ARG A 74 -3.58 -18.60 2.35
N ILE A 75 -3.83 -17.38 1.92
CA ILE A 75 -2.80 -16.31 1.91
C ILE A 75 -2.30 -16.00 3.33
N ALA A 76 -3.15 -16.08 4.33
CA ALA A 76 -2.79 -15.79 5.72
C ALA A 76 -2.04 -16.93 6.40
N GLN A 77 -2.32 -18.19 6.08
CA GLN A 77 -1.92 -19.36 6.88
C GLN A 77 -0.98 -20.33 6.17
N GLU A 78 -1.01 -20.42 4.82
CA GLU A 78 -0.14 -21.33 4.08
C GLU A 78 1.33 -20.89 4.17
N ASP A 79 2.21 -21.89 4.25
CA ASP A 79 3.65 -21.67 4.12
C ASP A 79 4.04 -21.57 2.64
N GLY A 80 5.14 -20.88 2.37
CA GLY A 80 5.64 -20.73 1.00
C GLY A 80 4.94 -19.69 0.15
N ILE A 81 3.99 -18.92 0.69
CA ILE A 81 3.40 -17.74 0.01
C ILE A 81 4.53 -16.76 -0.33
N ARG A 82 4.73 -16.52 -1.63
CA ARG A 82 5.78 -15.62 -2.12
C ARG A 82 5.35 -14.16 -1.97
N LYS A 83 6.33 -13.26 -1.83
CA LYS A 83 6.11 -11.82 -1.96
C LYS A 83 6.27 -11.46 -3.44
N LEU A 84 5.19 -10.98 -4.09
CA LEU A 84 5.17 -10.69 -5.51
C LEU A 84 5.04 -9.19 -5.78
N GLY A 85 6.06 -8.62 -6.42
CA GLY A 85 5.96 -7.37 -7.14
C GLY A 85 5.39 -7.57 -8.54
N HIS A 86 5.10 -6.47 -9.25
CA HIS A 86 4.53 -6.58 -10.60
C HIS A 86 5.43 -7.36 -11.59
N ARG A 87 6.75 -7.29 -11.44
CA ARG A 87 7.72 -8.03 -12.27
C ARG A 87 7.67 -9.53 -12.05
N ASP A 88 7.20 -9.96 -10.87
CA ASP A 88 7.15 -11.36 -10.48
C ASP A 88 5.87 -12.06 -10.95
N LEU A 89 4.84 -11.28 -11.33
CA LEU A 89 3.53 -11.82 -11.75
C LEU A 89 3.63 -12.80 -12.92
N PRO A 90 4.34 -12.49 -14.02
CA PRO A 90 4.46 -13.45 -15.13
C PRO A 90 5.15 -14.76 -14.72
N LEU A 91 6.13 -14.66 -13.81
CA LEU A 91 6.85 -15.83 -13.31
C LEU A 91 5.97 -16.69 -12.39
N ALA A 92 5.20 -16.05 -11.51
CA ALA A 92 4.25 -16.74 -10.64
C ALA A 92 3.17 -17.46 -11.45
N VAL A 93 2.60 -16.77 -12.44
CA VAL A 93 1.59 -17.34 -13.36
C VAL A 93 2.15 -18.55 -14.12
N ALA A 94 3.34 -18.40 -14.70
CA ALA A 94 3.94 -19.47 -15.51
C ALA A 94 4.37 -20.70 -14.69
N SER A 95 4.74 -20.49 -13.41
CA SER A 95 5.20 -21.58 -12.53
C SER A 95 4.10 -22.19 -11.66
N GLY A 96 2.86 -21.69 -11.73
CA GLY A 96 1.79 -22.12 -10.83
C GLY A 96 2.01 -21.72 -9.37
N ALA A 97 2.82 -20.68 -9.08
CA ALA A 97 3.15 -20.28 -7.73
C ALA A 97 2.05 -19.44 -7.07
N SER A 98 1.89 -19.59 -5.75
CA SER A 98 1.05 -18.71 -4.94
C SER A 98 1.88 -17.60 -4.30
N GLY A 99 1.27 -16.40 -4.16
CA GLY A 99 1.95 -15.26 -3.56
C GLY A 99 1.05 -14.10 -3.23
N ALA A 100 1.49 -13.36 -2.23
CA ALA A 100 0.88 -12.11 -1.79
C ALA A 100 1.43 -10.94 -2.62
N THR A 101 0.54 -10.03 -3.02
CA THR A 101 0.87 -8.90 -3.89
C THR A 101 1.33 -7.69 -3.10
N THR A 102 2.44 -7.07 -3.54
CA THR A 102 2.91 -5.77 -3.05
C THR A 102 2.08 -4.64 -3.65
N VAL A 103 2.39 -3.39 -3.28
CA VAL A 103 1.75 -2.20 -3.85
C VAL A 103 1.79 -2.24 -5.38
N SER A 104 2.94 -2.52 -6.00
CA SER A 104 3.04 -2.54 -7.47
C SER A 104 2.20 -3.64 -8.12
N ALA A 105 2.22 -4.85 -7.58
CA ALA A 105 1.42 -5.94 -8.12
C ALA A 105 -0.08 -5.71 -7.92
N THR A 106 -0.47 -5.23 -6.74
CA THR A 106 -1.86 -4.88 -6.42
C THR A 106 -2.38 -3.77 -7.33
N ALA A 107 -1.63 -2.67 -7.48
CA ALA A 107 -2.01 -1.56 -8.33
C ALA A 107 -2.20 -1.98 -9.80
N LEU A 108 -1.31 -2.83 -10.33
CA LEU A 108 -1.43 -3.36 -11.68
C LEU A 108 -2.71 -4.19 -11.84
N LEU A 109 -2.91 -5.20 -11.00
CA LEU A 109 -4.04 -6.12 -11.10
C LEU A 109 -5.38 -5.41 -10.85
N ALA A 110 -5.42 -4.48 -9.87
CA ALA A 110 -6.57 -3.63 -9.62
C ALA A 110 -6.95 -2.79 -10.85
N SER A 111 -5.96 -2.13 -11.46
CA SER A 111 -6.16 -1.31 -12.65
C SER A 111 -6.64 -2.15 -13.85
N LEU A 112 -6.10 -3.34 -14.05
CA LEU A 112 -6.54 -4.27 -15.10
C LEU A 112 -7.98 -4.75 -14.90
N ALA A 113 -8.43 -4.88 -13.66
CA ALA A 113 -9.82 -5.22 -13.31
C ALA A 113 -10.78 -4.01 -13.42
N GLY A 114 -10.25 -2.78 -13.55
CA GLY A 114 -11.07 -1.57 -13.57
C GLY A 114 -11.24 -0.89 -12.20
N VAL A 115 -10.59 -1.40 -11.14
CA VAL A 115 -10.62 -0.78 -9.81
C VAL A 115 -9.76 0.49 -9.80
N ARG A 116 -10.29 1.58 -9.27
CA ARG A 116 -9.67 2.90 -9.33
C ARG A 116 -9.12 3.41 -8.00
N VAL A 117 -9.48 2.79 -6.88
CA VAL A 117 -9.05 3.16 -5.53
C VAL A 117 -8.40 1.97 -4.84
N PHE A 118 -7.25 2.20 -4.24
CA PHE A 118 -6.46 1.20 -3.54
C PHE A 118 -6.00 1.77 -2.19
N ALA A 119 -6.16 1.00 -1.11
CA ALA A 119 -5.69 1.35 0.22
C ALA A 119 -4.53 0.44 0.65
N THR A 120 -3.46 1.03 1.17
CA THR A 120 -2.30 0.34 1.72
C THR A 120 -1.78 1.03 2.97
N GLY A 121 -0.90 0.40 3.73
CA GLY A 121 -0.24 1.04 4.86
C GLY A 121 0.75 2.11 4.42
N GLY A 122 1.69 1.76 3.56
CA GLY A 122 2.71 2.68 3.05
C GLY A 122 3.44 2.15 1.83
N LEU A 123 3.92 3.07 1.02
CA LEU A 123 4.61 2.80 -0.23
C LEU A 123 6.03 2.27 0.00
N GLY A 124 6.53 1.52 -0.96
CA GLY A 124 7.95 1.40 -1.20
C GLY A 124 8.51 2.70 -1.79
N GLY A 125 9.82 2.87 -1.73
CA GLY A 125 10.48 4.09 -2.18
C GLY A 125 11.95 3.85 -2.47
N VAL A 126 12.74 4.91 -2.43
CA VAL A 126 14.19 4.92 -2.58
C VAL A 126 14.84 4.43 -1.29
N HIS A 127 15.74 3.46 -1.37
CA HIS A 127 16.51 3.00 -0.21
C HIS A 127 17.60 4.01 0.18
N ARG A 128 17.92 4.08 1.49
CA ARG A 128 18.85 5.08 2.04
C ARG A 128 20.25 5.02 1.45
N GLU A 129 20.67 3.87 0.96
CA GLU A 129 21.97 3.68 0.28
C GLU A 129 21.86 3.73 -1.25
N TRP A 130 20.83 4.38 -1.79
CA TRP A 130 20.55 4.41 -3.22
C TRP A 130 21.71 4.89 -4.07
N THR A 131 22.49 5.85 -3.59
CA THR A 131 23.67 6.37 -4.32
C THR A 131 24.73 5.30 -4.61
N VAL A 132 24.77 4.23 -3.82
CA VAL A 132 25.68 3.10 -3.97
C VAL A 132 25.00 1.91 -4.64
N THR A 133 23.81 1.57 -4.17
CA THR A 133 23.09 0.35 -4.56
C THR A 133 22.14 0.55 -5.73
N GLN A 134 21.67 1.78 -5.96
CA GLN A 134 20.58 2.13 -6.86
C GLN A 134 19.30 1.35 -6.58
N ASP A 135 19.12 0.88 -5.33
CA ASP A 135 17.94 0.13 -4.90
C ASP A 135 16.77 1.06 -4.68
N GLU A 136 15.73 0.90 -5.49
CA GLU A 136 14.44 1.56 -5.35
C GLU A 136 13.30 0.55 -5.57
N SER A 137 12.19 0.80 -4.91
CA SER A 137 11.02 -0.06 -5.03
C SER A 137 10.43 -0.02 -6.43
N ALA A 138 10.06 -1.19 -6.92
CA ALA A 138 9.29 -1.33 -8.15
C ALA A 138 7.92 -0.62 -8.11
N ASP A 139 7.45 -0.23 -6.93
CA ASP A 139 6.23 0.55 -6.76
C ASP A 139 6.30 1.87 -7.53
N LEU A 140 7.44 2.59 -7.44
CA LEU A 140 7.61 3.91 -8.06
C LEU A 140 7.42 3.86 -9.57
N GLY A 141 8.13 2.96 -10.24
CA GLY A 141 8.05 2.81 -11.68
C GLY A 141 6.69 2.32 -12.17
N LEU A 142 5.97 1.51 -11.38
CA LEU A 142 4.62 1.09 -11.74
C LEU A 142 3.59 2.20 -11.53
N LEU A 143 3.63 2.91 -10.42
CA LEU A 143 2.72 4.01 -10.13
C LEU A 143 2.83 5.14 -11.16
N ALA A 144 4.01 5.33 -11.76
CA ALA A 144 4.25 6.27 -12.84
C ALA A 144 3.47 5.96 -14.14
N ARG A 145 2.96 4.74 -14.30
CA ARG A 145 2.28 4.28 -15.54
C ARG A 145 0.93 3.59 -15.28
N THR A 146 0.40 3.76 -14.07
CA THR A 146 -0.87 3.11 -13.68
C THR A 146 -1.84 4.15 -13.14
N ARG A 147 -2.98 4.31 -13.79
CA ARG A 147 -4.02 5.25 -13.35
C ARG A 147 -4.82 4.64 -12.20
N ILE A 148 -4.38 4.86 -10.98
CA ILE A 148 -5.01 4.40 -9.75
C ILE A 148 -4.80 5.46 -8.65
N THR A 149 -5.77 5.59 -7.76
CA THR A 149 -5.63 6.42 -6.55
C THR A 149 -5.20 5.53 -5.40
N VAL A 150 -4.06 5.84 -4.80
CA VAL A 150 -3.49 5.06 -3.69
C VAL A 150 -3.57 5.89 -2.41
N VAL A 151 -4.35 5.42 -1.46
CA VAL A 151 -4.43 5.99 -0.11
C VAL A 151 -3.45 5.27 0.80
N CYS A 152 -2.48 6.00 1.36
CA CYS A 152 -1.40 5.45 2.16
C CYS A 152 -0.93 6.44 3.24
N ALA A 153 -0.22 5.95 4.25
CA ALA A 153 0.42 6.81 5.25
C ALA A 153 1.84 7.26 4.82
N GLY A 154 2.00 7.55 3.53
CA GLY A 154 3.28 7.95 2.94
C GLY A 154 4.18 6.77 2.58
N VAL A 155 5.48 7.02 2.60
CA VAL A 155 6.54 6.04 2.33
C VAL A 155 6.97 5.37 3.64
N LYS A 156 7.24 4.07 3.60
CA LYS A 156 7.77 3.34 4.79
C LYS A 156 8.98 4.08 5.34
N SER A 157 8.96 4.41 6.63
CA SER A 157 9.95 5.30 7.29
C SER A 157 11.39 4.77 7.30
N ILE A 158 11.57 3.48 7.02
CA ILE A 158 12.87 2.85 6.82
C ILE A 158 13.59 3.30 5.54
N LEU A 159 12.85 3.93 4.61
CA LEU A 159 13.33 4.40 3.32
C LEU A 159 13.76 5.87 3.36
N ASP A 160 14.34 6.35 2.28
CA ASP A 160 14.70 7.75 2.08
C ASP A 160 13.48 8.52 1.57
N VAL A 161 12.76 9.17 2.49
CA VAL A 161 11.53 9.90 2.18
C VAL A 161 11.77 11.05 1.21
N PRO A 162 12.74 11.99 1.43
CA PRO A 162 12.97 13.07 0.50
C PRO A 162 13.39 12.60 -0.89
N ALA A 163 14.29 11.61 -0.98
CA ALA A 163 14.68 11.05 -2.27
C ALA A 163 13.49 10.39 -2.99
N THR A 164 12.58 9.76 -2.22
CA THR A 164 11.37 9.16 -2.79
C THR A 164 10.41 10.21 -3.33
N LEU A 165 10.20 11.31 -2.61
CA LEU A 165 9.36 12.42 -3.10
C LEU A 165 9.91 13.03 -4.39
N GLN A 166 11.22 13.27 -4.47
CA GLN A 166 11.89 13.74 -5.70
C GLN A 166 11.77 12.73 -6.84
N ARG A 167 11.83 11.44 -6.53
CA ARG A 167 11.67 10.38 -7.53
C ARG A 167 10.24 10.32 -8.07
N LEU A 168 9.23 10.46 -7.20
CA LEU A 168 7.82 10.53 -7.61
C LEU A 168 7.55 11.75 -8.50
N GLU A 169 8.11 12.92 -8.15
CA GLU A 169 8.04 14.13 -8.98
C GLU A 169 8.63 13.89 -10.37
N THR A 170 9.86 13.39 -10.46
CA THR A 170 10.53 13.05 -11.72
C THR A 170 9.72 12.08 -12.57
N LEU A 171 9.03 11.14 -11.94
CA LEU A 171 8.20 10.14 -12.60
C LEU A 171 6.79 10.64 -12.95
N GLY A 172 6.44 11.88 -12.59
CA GLY A 172 5.12 12.47 -12.88
C GLY A 172 3.98 11.85 -12.09
N VAL A 173 4.27 11.31 -10.89
CA VAL A 173 3.25 10.80 -9.98
C VAL A 173 2.73 11.93 -9.10
N SER A 174 1.43 12.17 -9.13
CA SER A 174 0.79 13.20 -8.30
C SER A 174 0.76 12.77 -6.84
N VAL A 175 1.19 13.68 -5.93
CA VAL A 175 1.14 13.47 -4.47
C VAL A 175 0.36 14.60 -3.83
N ALA A 176 -0.61 14.25 -2.98
CA ALA A 176 -1.37 15.21 -2.18
C ALA A 176 -1.49 14.71 -0.73
N GLY A 177 -1.34 15.61 0.24
CA GLY A 177 -1.66 15.35 1.64
C GLY A 177 -3.17 15.42 1.87
N TYR A 178 -3.72 14.51 2.66
CA TYR A 178 -5.12 14.57 3.07
C TYR A 178 -5.24 15.21 4.45
N GLY A 179 -5.86 16.38 4.51
CA GLY A 179 -5.96 17.18 5.74
C GLY A 179 -4.62 17.71 6.26
N THR A 180 -3.56 17.62 5.46
CA THR A 180 -2.19 18.01 5.87
C THR A 180 -1.40 18.61 4.71
N ASP A 181 -0.50 19.53 5.02
CA ASP A 181 0.53 20.07 4.13
C ASP A 181 1.91 19.43 4.40
N ARG A 182 1.95 18.40 5.28
CA ARG A 182 3.14 17.63 5.60
C ARG A 182 3.01 16.20 5.10
N PHE A 183 4.06 15.67 4.50
CA PHE A 183 4.07 14.28 4.06
C PHE A 183 4.19 13.36 5.28
N PRO A 184 3.29 12.38 5.45
CA PRO A 184 3.36 11.48 6.60
C PRO A 184 4.55 10.51 6.53
N GLY A 185 5.05 10.12 7.69
CA GLY A 185 6.21 9.26 7.87
C GLY A 185 5.88 7.82 8.22
N PHE A 186 4.77 7.27 7.71
CA PHE A 186 4.31 5.91 7.92
C PHE A 186 3.88 5.62 9.38
N TYR A 187 4.83 5.54 10.30
CA TYR A 187 4.57 5.41 11.75
C TYR A 187 4.36 6.77 12.43
N LEU A 188 4.67 7.83 11.73
CA LEU A 188 4.62 9.20 12.20
C LEU A 188 3.63 10.01 11.36
N SER A 189 2.93 10.95 11.99
CA SER A 189 2.02 11.85 11.31
C SER A 189 2.74 12.81 10.36
N ASP A 190 3.99 13.17 10.66
CA ASP A 190 4.85 14.04 9.88
C ASP A 190 6.23 13.41 9.67
N SER A 191 6.70 13.35 8.43
CA SER A 191 8.06 12.92 8.08
C SER A 191 9.11 14.02 8.14
N GLY A 192 8.72 15.25 8.41
CA GLY A 192 9.58 16.44 8.31
C GLY A 192 9.58 17.11 6.94
N HIS A 193 8.88 16.57 5.93
CA HIS A 193 8.87 17.08 4.56
C HIS A 193 7.49 17.61 4.17
N PRO A 194 7.42 18.74 3.42
CA PRO A 194 6.15 19.28 2.95
C PRO A 194 5.58 18.48 1.77
N VAL A 195 4.29 18.68 1.50
CA VAL A 195 3.64 18.34 0.23
C VAL A 195 3.08 19.62 -0.40
N ASP A 196 3.12 19.67 -1.74
CA ASP A 196 2.71 20.90 -2.47
C ASP A 196 1.19 21.03 -2.55
N TRP A 197 0.47 19.93 -2.47
CA TRP A 197 -0.99 19.90 -2.61
C TRP A 197 -1.64 19.30 -1.37
N ARG A 198 -2.66 19.98 -0.87
CA ARG A 198 -3.49 19.55 0.23
C ARG A 198 -4.93 19.38 -0.24
N LEU A 199 -5.55 18.27 0.12
CA LEU A 199 -6.95 17.95 -0.13
C LEU A 199 -7.65 17.72 1.20
N GLU A 200 -8.87 18.24 1.34
CA GLU A 200 -9.60 18.19 2.61
C GLU A 200 -10.72 17.14 2.62
N THR A 201 -11.25 16.81 1.46
CA THR A 201 -12.45 15.98 1.37
C THR A 201 -12.32 14.87 0.32
N PRO A 202 -13.09 13.77 0.45
CA PRO A 202 -13.16 12.74 -0.58
C PRO A 202 -13.64 13.29 -1.94
N GLU A 203 -14.49 14.33 -1.93
CA GLU A 203 -15.00 15.01 -3.12
C GLU A 203 -13.87 15.71 -3.88
N GLU A 204 -12.96 16.38 -3.18
CA GLU A 204 -11.77 16.98 -3.78
C GLU A 204 -10.84 15.92 -4.39
N VAL A 205 -10.62 14.80 -3.70
CA VAL A 205 -9.86 13.69 -4.27
C VAL A 205 -10.51 13.15 -5.54
N ALA A 206 -11.82 12.91 -5.51
CA ALA A 206 -12.57 12.43 -6.67
C ALA A 206 -12.56 13.47 -7.82
N ALA A 207 -12.53 14.77 -7.52
CA ALA A 207 -12.37 15.82 -8.52
C ALA A 207 -11.01 15.74 -9.22
N VAL A 208 -9.91 15.49 -8.48
CA VAL A 208 -8.59 15.25 -9.05
C VAL A 208 -8.59 14.01 -9.94
N MET A 209 -9.22 12.91 -9.51
CA MET A 209 -9.34 11.67 -10.29
C MET A 209 -10.09 11.91 -11.63
N ARG A 210 -11.15 12.75 -11.59
CA ARG A 210 -11.88 13.15 -12.81
C ARG A 210 -11.01 14.02 -13.73
N ALA A 211 -10.29 14.98 -13.15
CA ALA A 211 -9.37 15.84 -13.90
C ALA A 211 -8.27 15.02 -14.61
N GLN A 212 -7.66 14.05 -13.92
CA GLN A 212 -6.68 13.13 -14.54
C GLN A 212 -7.28 12.34 -15.72
N THR A 213 -8.56 11.96 -15.62
CA THR A 213 -9.25 11.26 -16.71
C THR A 213 -9.53 12.19 -17.89
N SER A 214 -9.99 13.42 -17.61
CA SER A 214 -10.36 14.41 -18.62
C SER A 214 -9.16 14.95 -19.40
N LEU A 215 -8.02 15.15 -18.73
CA LEU A 215 -6.79 15.65 -19.36
C LEU A 215 -6.17 14.66 -20.37
N ARG A 216 -6.55 13.37 -20.33
CA ARG A 216 -6.04 12.32 -21.22
C ARG A 216 -4.52 12.26 -21.29
N GLY A 217 -3.84 12.73 -20.24
CA GLY A 217 -2.38 12.64 -20.10
C GLY A 217 -1.89 11.20 -19.90
N PRO A 218 -0.55 11.02 -19.75
CA PRO A 218 0.02 9.74 -19.39
C PRO A 218 -0.69 9.14 -18.16
N ALA A 219 -0.87 7.84 -18.14
CA ALA A 219 -1.43 7.17 -16.98
C ALA A 219 -0.41 7.26 -15.84
N SER A 220 -0.78 7.90 -14.73
CA SER A 220 0.00 7.90 -13.49
C SER A 220 -0.94 7.84 -12.29
N ALA A 221 -0.42 7.37 -11.17
CA ALA A 221 -1.18 7.29 -9.93
C ALA A 221 -1.38 8.68 -9.31
N LEU A 222 -2.45 8.79 -8.51
CA LEU A 222 -2.62 9.82 -7.49
C LEU A 222 -2.30 9.18 -6.13
N ILE A 223 -1.30 9.69 -5.43
CA ILE A 223 -1.01 9.32 -4.05
C ILE A 223 -1.73 10.30 -3.14
N VAL A 224 -2.61 9.75 -2.31
CA VAL A 224 -3.30 10.47 -1.23
C VAL A 224 -2.62 10.07 0.08
N ALA A 225 -1.76 10.95 0.57
CA ALA A 225 -0.98 10.72 1.77
C ALA A 225 -1.80 11.12 3.01
N ASN A 226 -2.29 10.10 3.73
CA ASN A 226 -3.17 10.23 4.88
C ASN A 226 -2.38 9.91 6.16
N PRO A 227 -2.15 10.90 7.04
CA PRO A 227 -1.35 10.68 8.24
C PRO A 227 -2.03 9.73 9.24
N VAL A 228 -1.23 8.96 9.96
CA VAL A 228 -1.69 8.30 11.18
C VAL A 228 -2.11 9.37 12.19
N PRO A 229 -3.18 9.18 12.99
CA PRO A 229 -3.53 10.11 14.07
C PRO A 229 -2.35 10.32 15.04
N GLU A 230 -2.14 11.56 15.50
CA GLU A 230 -1.01 11.89 16.37
C GLU A 230 -1.00 11.07 17.67
N GLU A 231 -2.18 10.75 18.20
CA GLU A 231 -2.35 9.92 19.40
C GLU A 231 -2.05 8.43 19.18
N GLU A 232 -2.03 7.98 17.92
CA GLU A 232 -1.77 6.58 17.55
C GLU A 232 -0.41 6.40 16.86
N GLN A 233 0.35 7.49 16.65
CA GLN A 233 1.67 7.44 16.07
C GLN A 233 2.69 6.80 17.02
N LEU A 234 3.77 6.28 16.44
CA LEU A 234 4.93 5.87 17.23
C LEU A 234 5.63 7.11 17.81
N ASP A 235 6.13 7.02 19.05
CA ASP A 235 6.94 8.10 19.61
C ASP A 235 8.11 8.46 18.68
N PRO A 236 8.25 9.72 18.23
CA PRO A 236 9.27 10.10 17.24
C PRO A 236 10.70 9.85 17.70
N ALA A 237 11.01 10.03 18.99
CA ALA A 237 12.35 9.80 19.52
C ALA A 237 12.67 8.30 19.59
N LEU A 238 11.70 7.49 19.99
CA LEU A 238 11.81 6.03 19.95
C LEU A 238 12.00 5.54 18.52
N HIS A 239 11.19 6.04 17.59
CA HIS A 239 11.31 5.71 16.15
C HIS A 239 12.71 6.00 15.62
N ALA A 240 13.21 7.22 15.83
CA ALA A 240 14.53 7.63 15.32
C ALA A 240 15.66 6.75 15.87
N ARG A 241 15.62 6.45 17.19
CA ARG A 241 16.60 5.59 17.83
C ARG A 241 16.58 4.16 17.29
N VAL A 242 15.40 3.54 17.27
CA VAL A 242 15.27 2.13 16.84
C VAL A 242 15.54 1.98 15.34
N LEU A 243 15.18 2.97 14.53
CA LEU A 243 15.51 2.97 13.09
C LEU A 243 17.03 3.03 12.87
N ALA A 244 17.74 3.90 13.60
CA ALA A 244 19.21 3.96 13.51
C ALA A 244 19.87 2.63 13.90
N ASP A 245 19.36 1.98 14.94
CA ASP A 245 19.83 0.66 15.38
C ASP A 245 19.52 -0.43 14.33
N ALA A 246 18.33 -0.39 13.73
CA ALA A 246 17.92 -1.33 12.69
C ALA A 246 18.83 -1.23 11.44
N LEU A 247 19.11 -0.01 10.99
CA LEU A 247 19.97 0.24 9.82
C LEU A 247 21.39 -0.28 10.07
N ARG A 248 21.97 0.01 11.24
CA ARG A 248 23.28 -0.50 11.64
C ARG A 248 23.31 -2.04 11.68
N ALA A 249 22.30 -2.66 12.31
CA ALA A 249 22.19 -4.12 12.36
C ALA A 249 22.00 -4.76 10.97
N CYS A 250 21.33 -4.06 10.04
CA CYS A 250 21.17 -4.49 8.66
C CYS A 250 22.52 -4.53 7.92
N GLU A 251 23.32 -3.47 8.06
CA GLU A 251 24.68 -3.35 7.50
C GLU A 251 25.61 -4.42 8.08
N GLU A 252 25.70 -4.54 9.41
CA GLU A 252 26.55 -5.52 10.11
C GLU A 252 26.26 -6.97 9.69
N ARG A 253 25.00 -7.28 9.37
CA ARG A 253 24.58 -8.61 8.91
C ARG A 253 24.66 -8.83 7.41
N GLY A 254 25.04 -7.81 6.64
CA GLY A 254 25.12 -7.86 5.18
C GLY A 254 23.77 -8.16 4.51
N VAL A 255 22.66 -7.69 5.09
CA VAL A 255 21.32 -7.90 4.51
C VAL A 255 21.14 -6.98 3.31
N THR A 256 20.79 -7.52 2.14
CA THR A 256 20.67 -6.78 0.89
C THR A 256 19.41 -7.10 0.11
N GLY A 257 19.02 -6.25 -0.86
CA GLY A 257 17.93 -6.49 -1.80
C GLY A 257 16.57 -6.65 -1.11
N GLN A 258 15.77 -7.61 -1.58
CA GLN A 258 14.40 -7.81 -1.10
C GLN A 258 14.28 -8.17 0.39
N ALA A 259 15.37 -8.61 1.04
CA ALA A 259 15.39 -8.94 2.45
C ALA A 259 15.50 -7.72 3.38
N VAL A 260 15.94 -6.56 2.89
CA VAL A 260 16.16 -5.33 3.69
C VAL A 260 14.88 -4.86 4.35
N THR A 261 13.82 -4.66 3.57
CA THR A 261 12.53 -4.16 4.11
C THR A 261 11.94 -5.08 5.19
N PRO A 262 11.79 -6.40 4.98
CA PRO A 262 11.31 -7.29 6.04
C PRO A 262 12.18 -7.27 7.30
N PHE A 263 13.50 -7.24 7.13
CA PHE A 263 14.44 -7.19 8.25
C PHE A 263 14.27 -5.93 9.09
N LEU A 264 14.24 -4.75 8.45
CA LEU A 264 14.11 -3.48 9.16
C LEU A 264 12.75 -3.35 9.87
N LEU A 265 11.66 -3.79 9.22
CA LEU A 265 10.33 -3.75 9.84
C LEU A 265 10.22 -4.71 11.03
N ASP A 266 10.76 -5.93 10.92
CA ASP A 266 10.81 -6.88 12.04
C ASP A 266 11.66 -6.34 13.22
N HIS A 267 12.79 -5.71 12.91
CA HIS A 267 13.62 -5.05 13.93
C HIS A 267 12.85 -3.96 14.68
N LEU A 268 12.13 -3.10 13.95
CA LEU A 268 11.28 -2.06 14.55
C LEU A 268 10.20 -2.68 15.45
N VAL A 269 9.51 -3.72 15.00
CA VAL A 269 8.46 -4.38 15.80
C VAL A 269 9.03 -4.91 17.11
N ARG A 270 10.16 -5.60 17.07
CA ARG A 270 10.80 -6.22 18.26
C ARG A 270 11.33 -5.19 19.24
N HIS A 271 11.88 -4.07 18.78
CA HIS A 271 12.55 -3.07 19.63
C HIS A 271 11.65 -1.88 20.02
N THR A 272 10.35 -1.95 19.66
CA THR A 272 9.32 -1.01 20.10
C THR A 272 8.21 -1.71 20.90
N ASP A 273 8.44 -2.93 21.39
CA ASP A 273 7.45 -3.73 22.12
C ASP A 273 6.08 -3.80 21.38
N GLY A 274 6.12 -3.85 20.03
CA GLY A 274 4.94 -3.90 19.18
C GLY A 274 4.25 -2.55 18.93
N ALA A 275 4.75 -1.43 19.47
CA ALA A 275 4.15 -0.10 19.26
C ALA A 275 4.18 0.30 17.75
N SER A 276 5.25 -0.04 17.02
CA SER A 276 5.30 0.18 15.57
C SER A 276 4.25 -0.62 14.81
N LEU A 277 3.94 -1.84 15.26
CA LEU A 277 2.85 -2.64 14.68
C LEU A 277 1.48 -2.02 14.95
N ALA A 278 1.27 -1.46 16.16
CA ALA A 278 0.03 -0.77 16.49
C ALA A 278 -0.17 0.48 15.61
N ALA A 279 0.88 1.32 15.47
CA ALA A 279 0.85 2.49 14.59
C ALA A 279 0.61 2.12 13.11
N ASN A 280 1.24 1.04 12.61
CA ASN A 280 0.98 0.55 11.25
C ASN A 280 -0.49 0.14 11.07
N LEU A 281 -1.07 -0.57 12.02
CA LEU A 281 -2.48 -0.98 11.94
C LEU A 281 -3.42 0.23 12.02
N ALA A 282 -3.12 1.23 12.85
CA ALA A 282 -3.88 2.48 12.90
C ALA A 282 -3.86 3.19 11.53
N ALA A 283 -2.67 3.32 10.94
CA ALA A 283 -2.49 3.90 9.61
C ALA A 283 -3.30 3.16 8.54
N VAL A 284 -3.17 1.83 8.46
CA VAL A 284 -3.89 1.02 7.47
C VAL A 284 -5.41 1.16 7.62
N ARG A 285 -5.93 1.10 8.86
CA ARG A 285 -7.37 1.29 9.13
C ARG A 285 -7.85 2.66 8.69
N GLY A 286 -7.11 3.72 9.00
CA GLY A 286 -7.40 5.08 8.56
C GLY A 286 -7.45 5.20 7.04
N ASN A 287 -6.46 4.60 6.36
CA ASN A 287 -6.36 4.61 4.91
C ASN A 287 -7.51 3.85 4.24
N VAL A 288 -7.90 2.70 4.80
CA VAL A 288 -9.02 1.89 4.28
C VAL A 288 -10.35 2.64 4.41
N ARG A 289 -10.62 3.25 5.58
CA ARG A 289 -11.83 4.07 5.77
C ARG A 289 -11.88 5.25 4.80
N LEU A 290 -10.76 5.95 4.61
CA LEU A 290 -10.70 7.05 3.67
C LEU A 290 -10.88 6.58 2.21
N ALA A 291 -10.23 5.49 1.83
CA ALA A 291 -10.34 4.91 0.50
C ALA A 291 -11.79 4.50 0.17
N ALA A 292 -12.52 3.92 1.13
CA ALA A 292 -13.93 3.56 0.95
C ALA A 292 -14.79 4.80 0.68
N ARG A 293 -14.59 5.90 1.43
CA ARG A 293 -15.29 7.17 1.19
C ARG A 293 -14.96 7.77 -0.17
N ILE A 294 -13.67 7.76 -0.56
CA ILE A 294 -13.24 8.25 -1.88
C ILE A 294 -13.89 7.41 -2.99
N ALA A 295 -13.88 6.09 -2.85
CA ALA A 295 -14.50 5.18 -3.82
C ALA A 295 -16.01 5.41 -3.95
N ALA A 296 -16.72 5.67 -2.84
CA ALA A 296 -18.14 5.98 -2.83
C ALA A 296 -18.45 7.28 -3.60
N VAL A 297 -17.69 8.34 -3.36
CA VAL A 297 -17.84 9.62 -4.10
C VAL A 297 -17.48 9.47 -5.57
N TRP A 298 -16.44 8.68 -5.89
CA TRP A 298 -16.05 8.42 -7.27
C TRP A 298 -17.14 7.66 -8.04
N ALA A 299 -17.75 6.65 -7.44
CA ALA A 299 -18.78 5.81 -8.08
C ALA A 299 -20.15 6.49 -8.21
N GLY A 300 -20.46 7.45 -7.33
CA GLY A 300 -21.73 8.19 -7.34
C GLY A 300 -21.74 9.42 -8.24
N ALA A 301 -20.71 9.65 -9.05
CA ALA A 301 -20.49 10.86 -9.83
C ALA A 301 -20.76 10.67 -11.34
#